data_cb7a427d1039c652442178aea18c7e12
#
_entry.id   cb7a427d1039c652442178aea18c7e12
#
_cell.length_a   1.000
_cell.length_b   1.000
_cell.length_c   1.000
_cell.angle_alpha   90.00
_cell.angle_beta   90.00
_cell.angle_gamma   90.00
#
_symmetry.space_group_name_H-M   'P 1'
#
loop_
_entity.id
_entity.type
_entity.pdbx_description
1 polymer ?
#
loop_
_entity_poly.entity_id
_entity_poly.type
_entity_poly.pdbx_seq_one_letter_code
_entity_poly.pdbx_strand_id
1 'polypeptide(L)'
;MRLARGSDLTACWDQGRRWRTPHLDVAWRPNRLGHPRTGVIVPRFQFSAVARNRLRRRVREILRRDALASLPAIDLVVRAKRIAYAASFAVLRAELSGVVRRVT
;
A
#
# COMPACT_ATOMS: atom_id res chain seq x y z
N MET A 1 -2.94 -4.97 10.90
CA MET A 1 -3.79 -3.85 11.31
C MET A 1 -3.87 -2.81 10.20
N ARG A 2 -4.96 -2.11 10.16
CA ARG A 2 -5.20 -1.11 9.13
C ARG A 2 -4.82 0.28 9.61
N LEU A 3 -4.11 1.02 8.76
CA LEU A 3 -3.81 2.43 8.97
C LEU A 3 -4.94 3.23 8.30
N ALA A 4 -5.96 3.59 9.09
CA ALA A 4 -7.20 4.15 8.55
C ALA A 4 -7.37 5.66 8.77
N ARG A 5 -6.69 6.25 9.75
CA ARG A 5 -6.80 7.69 10.02
C ARG A 5 -6.11 8.50 8.94
N GLY A 6 -6.79 9.49 8.40
CA GLY A 6 -6.23 10.38 7.38
C GLY A 6 -4.94 11.07 7.84
N SER A 7 -4.87 11.51 9.10
CA SER A 7 -3.67 12.13 9.67
C SER A 7 -2.49 11.17 9.71
N ASP A 8 -2.73 9.89 10.04
CA ASP A 8 -1.68 8.88 10.08
C ASP A 8 -1.19 8.55 8.68
N LEU A 9 -2.09 8.44 7.71
CA LEU A 9 -1.73 8.21 6.31
C LEU A 9 -0.88 9.36 5.78
N THR A 10 -1.30 10.60 6.02
CA THR A 10 -0.58 11.79 5.59
C THR A 10 0.79 11.89 6.24
N ALA A 11 0.87 11.63 7.54
CA ALA A 11 2.14 11.69 8.26
C ALA A 11 3.14 10.66 7.72
N CYS A 12 2.70 9.43 7.49
CA CYS A 12 3.55 8.40 6.90
C CYS A 12 3.98 8.79 5.48
N TRP A 13 3.06 9.33 4.69
CA TRP A 13 3.34 9.77 3.33
C TRP A 13 4.37 10.90 3.29
N ASP A 14 4.23 11.89 4.16
CA ASP A 14 5.08 13.07 4.15
C ASP A 14 6.44 12.84 4.83
N GLN A 15 6.49 12.03 5.89
CA GLN A 15 7.66 11.86 6.73
C GLN A 15 8.40 10.54 6.49
N GLY A 16 7.76 9.58 5.86
CA GLY A 16 8.32 8.26 5.63
C GLY A 16 9.31 8.22 4.46
N ARG A 17 10.00 7.11 4.35
CA ARG A 17 10.77 6.78 3.16
C ARG A 17 9.82 6.40 2.03
N ARG A 18 10.24 6.64 0.80
CA ARG A 18 9.42 6.37 -0.37
C ARG A 18 10.13 5.44 -1.34
N TRP A 19 9.32 4.63 -2.01
CA TRP A 19 9.76 3.75 -3.07
C TRP A 19 8.70 3.71 -4.16
N ARG A 20 9.12 3.73 -5.41
CA ARG A 20 8.22 3.68 -6.56
C ARG A 20 8.36 2.37 -7.28
N THR A 21 7.23 1.78 -7.63
CA THR A 21 7.15 0.66 -8.56
C THR A 21 6.40 1.12 -9.81
N PRO A 22 6.35 0.30 -10.89
CA PRO A 22 5.64 0.72 -12.10
C PRO A 22 4.19 1.14 -11.89
N HIS A 23 3.46 0.48 -10.98
CA HIS A 23 2.02 0.72 -10.76
C HIS A 23 1.70 1.36 -9.41
N LEU A 24 2.65 1.41 -8.49
CA LEU A 24 2.41 1.82 -7.11
C LEU A 24 3.49 2.77 -6.61
N ASP A 25 3.08 3.69 -5.75
CA ASP A 25 4.00 4.46 -4.93
C ASP A 25 3.79 4.01 -3.48
N VAL A 26 4.88 3.83 -2.74
CA VAL A 26 4.79 3.42 -1.35
C VAL A 26 5.57 4.37 -0.45
N ALA A 27 5.09 4.50 0.79
CA ALA A 27 5.80 5.22 1.84
C ALA A 27 5.77 4.36 3.10
N TRP A 28 6.85 4.35 3.87
CA TRP A 28 6.89 3.62 5.12
C TRP A 28 7.75 4.35 6.14
N ARG A 29 7.43 4.12 7.40
CA ARG A 29 8.25 4.60 8.51
C ARG A 29 8.08 3.66 9.71
N PRO A 30 9.09 3.59 10.62
CA PRO A 30 8.93 2.81 11.84
C PRO A 30 7.78 3.33 12.68
N ASN A 31 7.11 2.40 13.39
CA ASN A 31 6.14 2.76 14.41
C ASN A 31 6.56 2.13 15.75
N ARG A 32 5.90 2.52 16.82
CA ARG A 32 6.20 2.04 18.18
C ARG A 32 5.12 1.09 18.70
N LEU A 33 4.37 0.47 17.80
CA LEU A 33 3.23 -0.36 18.18
C LEU A 33 3.58 -1.85 18.35
N GLY A 34 4.77 -2.25 17.91
CA GLY A 34 5.18 -3.65 17.96
C GLY A 34 4.56 -4.52 16.88
N HIS A 35 3.82 -3.95 15.95
CA HIS A 35 3.22 -4.66 14.83
C HIS A 35 3.08 -3.72 13.62
N PRO A 36 3.02 -4.26 12.39
CA PRO A 36 2.82 -3.42 11.21
C PRO A 36 1.39 -2.92 11.09
N ARG A 37 1.25 -1.74 10.49
CA ARG A 37 -0.03 -1.21 10.02
C ARG A 37 0.10 -0.87 8.55
N THR A 38 -0.96 -1.14 7.77
CA THR A 38 -0.99 -0.83 6.34
C THR A 38 -2.16 0.07 5.99
N GLY A 39 -1.94 0.98 5.05
CA GLY A 39 -2.97 1.83 4.50
C GLY A 39 -2.91 1.82 2.98
N VAL A 40 -4.06 2.02 2.36
CA VAL A 40 -4.18 2.02 0.90
C VAL A 40 -4.87 3.29 0.46
N ILE A 41 -4.23 4.01 -0.47
CA ILE A 41 -4.79 5.19 -1.11
C ILE A 41 -5.01 4.87 -2.59
N VAL A 42 -6.26 4.97 -3.04
CA VAL A 42 -6.61 4.74 -4.45
C VAL A 42 -7.31 5.97 -4.98
N PRO A 43 -6.57 6.89 -5.65
CA PRO A 43 -7.21 8.04 -6.30
C PRO A 43 -8.13 7.58 -7.42
N ARG A 44 -9.21 8.33 -7.65
CA ARG A 44 -10.22 7.93 -8.64
C ARG A 44 -9.75 8.06 -10.09
N PHE A 45 -8.97 9.09 -10.40
CA PHE A 45 -8.50 9.36 -11.77
C PHE A 45 -9.62 9.28 -12.81
N GLN A 46 -10.83 9.71 -12.48
CA GLN A 46 -12.02 9.62 -13.34
C GLN A 46 -12.57 8.21 -13.55
N PHE A 47 -12.05 7.21 -12.84
CA PHE A 47 -12.64 5.87 -12.83
C PHE A 47 -13.87 5.83 -11.94
N SER A 48 -14.73 4.84 -12.14
CA SER A 48 -15.94 4.66 -11.35
C SER A 48 -15.60 4.28 -9.90
N ALA A 49 -16.55 4.50 -8.99
CA ALA A 49 -16.43 4.06 -7.61
C ALA A 49 -16.27 2.54 -7.51
N VAL A 50 -16.93 1.80 -8.40
CA VAL A 50 -16.82 0.32 -8.46
C VAL A 50 -15.40 -0.10 -8.82
N ALA A 51 -14.82 0.53 -9.84
CA ALA A 51 -13.44 0.24 -10.26
C ALA A 51 -12.45 0.57 -9.14
N ARG A 52 -12.63 1.73 -8.48
CA ARG A 52 -11.79 2.16 -7.36
C ARG A 52 -11.85 1.16 -6.20
N ASN A 53 -13.05 0.73 -5.83
CA ASN A 53 -13.22 -0.21 -4.73
C ASN A 53 -12.62 -1.58 -5.06
N ARG A 54 -12.72 -2.01 -6.33
CA ARG A 54 -12.12 -3.26 -6.80
C ARG A 54 -10.60 -3.22 -6.66
N LEU A 55 -9.97 -2.14 -7.11
CA LEU A 55 -8.53 -1.98 -7.00
C LEU A 55 -8.08 -1.92 -5.54
N ARG A 56 -8.78 -1.14 -4.72
CA ARG A 56 -8.48 -1.06 -3.28
C ARG A 56 -8.55 -2.42 -2.62
N ARG A 57 -9.56 -3.20 -2.94
CA ARG A 57 -9.75 -4.55 -2.38
C ARG A 57 -8.61 -5.48 -2.79
N ARG A 58 -8.17 -5.42 -4.05
CA ARG A 58 -7.04 -6.23 -4.52
C ARG A 58 -5.76 -5.91 -3.77
N VAL A 59 -5.44 -4.63 -3.63
CA VAL A 59 -4.23 -4.21 -2.92
C VAL A 59 -4.28 -4.63 -1.45
N ARG A 60 -5.42 -4.42 -0.79
CA ARG A 60 -5.61 -4.83 0.60
C ARG A 60 -5.46 -6.33 0.78
N GLU A 61 -6.00 -7.12 -0.14
CA GLU A 61 -5.93 -8.57 -0.07
C GLU A 61 -4.49 -9.05 -0.18
N ILE A 62 -3.71 -8.47 -1.09
CA ILE A 62 -2.28 -8.79 -1.22
C ILE A 62 -1.53 -8.46 0.06
N LEU A 63 -1.76 -7.27 0.62
CA LEU A 63 -1.11 -6.85 1.85
C LEU A 63 -1.47 -7.78 3.01
N ARG A 64 -2.72 -8.16 3.14
CA ARG A 64 -3.18 -9.05 4.19
C ARG A 64 -2.56 -10.45 4.09
N ARG A 65 -2.55 -11.01 2.88
CA ARG A 65 -2.08 -12.39 2.66
C ARG A 65 -0.58 -12.53 2.64
N ASP A 66 0.11 -11.60 1.97
CA ASP A 66 1.50 -11.78 1.61
C ASP A 66 2.48 -10.87 2.36
N ALA A 67 1.99 -9.78 2.96
CA ALA A 67 2.88 -8.77 3.52
C ALA A 67 2.82 -8.66 5.03
N LEU A 68 1.64 -8.63 5.64
CA LEU A 68 1.51 -8.31 7.06
C LEU A 68 2.30 -9.25 7.97
N ALA A 69 2.36 -10.54 7.64
CA ALA A 69 3.08 -11.51 8.46
C ALA A 69 4.60 -11.33 8.41
N SER A 70 5.11 -10.69 7.36
CA SER A 70 6.55 -10.53 7.13
C SER A 70 7.06 -9.14 7.45
N LEU A 71 6.18 -8.16 7.60
CA LEU A 71 6.58 -6.77 7.82
C LEU A 71 7.03 -6.55 9.26
N PRO A 72 8.09 -5.73 9.47
CA PRO A 72 8.46 -5.29 10.81
C PRO A 72 7.43 -4.28 11.35
N ALA A 73 7.67 -3.75 12.54
CA ALA A 73 6.79 -2.73 13.15
C ALA A 73 6.93 -1.39 12.43
N ILE A 74 6.29 -1.27 11.29
CA ILE A 74 6.27 -0.07 10.45
C ILE A 74 4.83 0.27 10.06
N ASP A 75 4.64 1.54 9.70
CA ASP A 75 3.48 1.97 8.93
C ASP A 75 3.86 1.95 7.46
N LEU A 76 3.06 1.29 6.64
CA LEU A 76 3.25 1.20 5.20
C LEU A 76 2.02 1.71 4.49
N VAL A 77 2.18 2.72 3.65
CA VAL A 77 1.10 3.27 2.84
C VAL A 77 1.38 2.96 1.38
N VAL A 78 0.41 2.35 0.71
CA VAL A 78 0.47 2.03 -0.72
C VAL A 78 -0.51 2.93 -1.45
N ARG A 79 -0.01 3.69 -2.41
CA ARG A 79 -0.82 4.56 -3.26
C ARG A 79 -0.80 4.05 -4.68
N ALA A 80 -1.98 3.81 -5.24
CA ALA A 80 -2.11 3.35 -6.62
C ALA A 80 -1.87 4.48 -7.60
N LYS A 81 -1.05 4.22 -8.62
CA LYS A 81 -0.94 5.09 -9.79
C LYS A 81 -2.11 4.80 -10.73
N ARG A 82 -2.34 5.71 -11.68
CA ARG A 82 -3.43 5.55 -12.66
C ARG A 82 -3.36 4.21 -13.39
N ILE A 83 -2.18 3.79 -13.82
CA ILE A 83 -2.00 2.55 -14.58
C ILE A 83 -2.30 1.29 -13.76
N ALA A 84 -2.35 1.39 -12.44
CA ALA A 84 -2.70 0.26 -11.57
C ALA A 84 -4.11 -0.26 -11.82
N TYR A 85 -5.01 0.58 -12.33
CA TYR A 85 -6.38 0.16 -12.64
C TYR A 85 -6.44 -0.92 -13.71
N ALA A 86 -5.46 -0.97 -14.61
CA ALA A 86 -5.37 -1.96 -15.66
C ALA A 86 -4.42 -3.13 -15.31
N ALA A 87 -3.76 -3.07 -14.16
CA ALA A 87 -2.81 -4.10 -13.75
C ALA A 87 -3.53 -5.36 -13.27
N SER A 88 -2.95 -6.52 -13.59
CA SER A 88 -3.42 -7.79 -13.07
C SER A 88 -3.08 -7.93 -11.58
N PHE A 89 -3.79 -8.81 -10.90
CA PHE A 89 -3.50 -9.17 -9.51
C PHE A 89 -2.06 -9.67 -9.37
N ALA A 90 -1.60 -10.51 -10.30
CA ALA A 90 -0.25 -11.07 -10.27
C ALA A 90 0.84 -9.99 -10.38
N VAL A 91 0.62 -8.98 -11.23
CA VAL A 91 1.57 -7.86 -11.38
C VAL A 91 1.65 -7.05 -10.10
N LEU A 92 0.51 -6.69 -9.52
CA LEU A 92 0.48 -5.93 -8.26
C LEU A 92 1.11 -6.72 -7.12
N ARG A 93 0.85 -8.03 -7.07
CA ARG A 93 1.42 -8.92 -6.06
C ARG A 93 2.94 -8.97 -6.17
N ALA A 94 3.47 -9.09 -7.37
CA ALA A 94 4.92 -9.10 -7.60
C ALA A 94 5.58 -7.80 -7.15
N GLU A 95 4.97 -6.66 -7.46
CA GLU A 95 5.51 -5.36 -7.04
C GLU A 95 5.49 -5.21 -5.52
N LEU A 96 4.41 -5.60 -4.86
CA LEU A 96 4.31 -5.52 -3.40
C LEU A 96 5.26 -6.50 -2.71
N SER A 97 5.50 -7.67 -3.29
CA SER A 97 6.53 -8.59 -2.77
C SER A 97 7.92 -7.95 -2.81
N GLY A 98 8.23 -7.21 -3.86
CA GLY A 98 9.46 -6.44 -3.95
C GLY A 98 9.55 -5.36 -2.88
N VAL A 99 8.45 -4.68 -2.60
CA VAL A 99 8.39 -3.67 -1.53
C VAL A 99 8.65 -4.31 -0.16
N VAL A 100 8.04 -5.45 0.13
CA VAL A 100 8.25 -6.16 1.40
C VAL A 100 9.72 -6.52 1.59
N ARG A 101 10.36 -7.05 0.55
CA ARG A 101 11.81 -7.36 0.60
C ARG A 101 12.64 -6.11 0.85
N ARG A 102 12.22 -4.96 0.29
CA ARG A 102 12.96 -3.70 0.45
C ARG A 102 12.89 -3.15 1.87
N VAL A 103 11.75 -3.27 2.54
CA VAL A 103 11.53 -2.70 3.86
C VAL A 103 11.86 -3.66 5.01
N THR A 104 12.11 -4.91 4.70
CA THR A 104 12.59 -5.88 5.67
C THR A 104 14.10 -6.02 5.58
#